data_da9784629d2122d21b859aa0e0be667b
#
_entry.id   da9784629d2122d21b859aa0e0be667b
#
_cell.length_a   1.000
_cell.length_b   1.000
_cell.length_c   1.000
_cell.angle_alpha   90.00
_cell.angle_beta   90.00
_cell.angle_gamma   90.00
#
_symmetry.space_group_name_H-M   'P 1'
#
loop_
_entity.id
_entity.type
_entity.pdbx_description
1 polymer ?
#
loop_
_entity_poly.entity_id
_entity_poly.type
_entity_poly.pdbx_seq_one_letter_code
_entity_poly.pdbx_strand_id
1 'polypeptide(L)'
;MVKSTRHAKYELYYHIVFIPKYREPRLMGATKERLKTIFAEICDDKDLELVEVEIMPDHVHLFVGSPPRNEPSLLVNWLKGISARYYNQRYDDRIKWTRSYYVGTAGSVSKDTVEQ
;
A
#
# COMPACT_ATOMS: atom_id res chain seq x y z
N MET A 1 -7.17 -7.63 18.54
CA MET A 1 -7.98 -6.48 18.69
C MET A 1 -7.61 -5.45 17.67
N VAL A 2 -8.54 -4.76 17.34
CA VAL A 2 -8.39 -3.86 16.24
C VAL A 2 -7.82 -2.53 16.66
N LYS A 3 -7.33 -1.86 15.70
CA LYS A 3 -6.79 -0.55 15.94
C LYS A 3 -7.82 0.44 16.40
N SER A 4 -9.07 0.12 16.23
CA SER A 4 -10.13 1.02 16.64
C SER A 4 -10.09 1.29 18.14
N THR A 5 -9.38 0.48 18.90
CA THR A 5 -9.24 0.78 20.33
C THR A 5 -8.43 2.03 20.56
N ARG A 6 -7.53 2.36 19.66
CA ARG A 6 -6.73 3.56 19.78
C ARG A 6 -7.40 4.76 19.15
N HIS A 7 -8.11 4.49 18.08
CA HIS A 7 -8.62 5.56 17.25
C HIS A 7 -9.98 5.19 16.72
N ALA A 8 -10.52 6.06 15.91
CA ALA A 8 -11.75 5.77 15.22
C ALA A 8 -11.57 4.54 14.36
N LYS A 9 -12.66 3.85 14.13
CA LYS A 9 -12.63 2.71 13.25
C LYS A 9 -12.27 3.14 11.84
N TYR A 10 -11.70 2.18 11.12
CA TYR A 10 -11.46 2.39 9.70
C TYR A 10 -12.77 2.10 8.98
N GLU A 11 -13.30 3.11 8.34
CA GLU A 11 -14.59 2.98 7.66
C GLU A 11 -14.47 2.95 6.16
N LEU A 12 -13.34 3.36 5.64
CA LEU A 12 -13.12 3.38 4.20
C LEU A 12 -11.97 2.47 3.87
N TYR A 13 -12.18 1.67 2.83
CA TYR A 13 -11.16 0.74 2.37
C TYR A 13 -10.88 1.02 0.91
N TYR A 14 -9.62 0.91 0.54
CA TYR A 14 -9.18 1.27 -0.81
C TYR A 14 -8.32 0.18 -1.40
N HIS A 15 -8.54 -0.07 -2.67
CA HIS A 15 -7.61 -0.85 -3.49
C HIS A 15 -6.67 0.13 -4.17
N ILE A 16 -5.38 -0.10 -4.03
CA ILE A 16 -4.38 0.77 -4.60
C ILE A 16 -3.42 -0.10 -5.42
N VAL A 17 -3.22 0.30 -6.68
CA VAL A 17 -2.34 -0.45 -7.57
C VAL A 17 -1.35 0.51 -8.20
N PHE A 18 -0.08 0.14 -8.21
CA PHE A 18 0.93 0.90 -8.93
C PHE A 18 2.03 -0.03 -9.40
N ILE A 19 2.83 0.44 -10.34
CA ILE A 19 3.79 -0.40 -11.03
C ILE A 19 5.18 0.23 -11.04
N PRO A 20 6.21 -0.60 -11.15
CA PRO A 20 7.57 -0.10 -11.31
C PRO A 20 7.70 0.65 -12.63
N LYS A 21 8.62 1.59 -12.66
CA LYS A 21 8.89 2.33 -13.88
C LYS A 21 9.25 1.36 -15.00
N TYR A 22 8.72 1.62 -16.18
CA TYR A 22 8.88 0.77 -17.36
C TYR A 22 8.23 -0.60 -17.18
N ARG A 23 7.42 -0.75 -16.10
CA ARG A 23 6.73 -1.99 -15.81
C ARG A 23 7.68 -3.19 -15.80
N GLU A 24 8.87 -2.98 -15.26
CA GLU A 24 9.85 -4.05 -15.16
C GLU A 24 9.39 -5.12 -14.18
N PRO A 25 9.51 -6.40 -14.57
CA PRO A 25 9.08 -7.49 -13.68
C PRO A 25 10.16 -7.82 -12.66
N ARG A 26 10.43 -6.90 -11.75
CA ARG A 26 11.51 -7.03 -10.80
C ARG A 26 11.08 -7.21 -9.35
N LEU A 27 9.78 -7.22 -9.09
CA LEU A 27 9.29 -7.29 -7.73
C LEU A 27 9.18 -8.73 -7.28
N MET A 28 10.33 -9.37 -7.10
CA MET A 28 10.40 -10.77 -6.75
C MET A 28 11.48 -10.99 -5.70
N GLY A 29 11.44 -12.18 -5.08
CA GLY A 29 12.48 -12.57 -4.14
C GLY A 29 12.65 -11.57 -3.00
N ALA A 30 13.89 -11.18 -2.77
CA ALA A 30 14.21 -10.27 -1.67
C ALA A 30 13.51 -8.94 -1.81
N THR A 31 13.42 -8.42 -3.04
CA THR A 31 12.74 -7.15 -3.27
C THR A 31 11.29 -7.22 -2.81
N LYS A 32 10.61 -8.31 -3.16
CA LYS A 32 9.23 -8.48 -2.77
C LYS A 32 9.07 -8.48 -1.25
N GLU A 33 9.91 -9.25 -0.56
CA GLU A 33 9.80 -9.37 0.88
C GLU A 33 10.14 -8.06 1.59
N ARG A 34 11.12 -7.35 1.06
CA ARG A 34 11.49 -6.04 1.61
C ARG A 34 10.36 -5.05 1.48
N LEU A 35 9.69 -5.05 0.33
CA LEU A 35 8.58 -4.14 0.12
C LEU A 35 7.41 -4.46 1.02
N LYS A 36 7.12 -5.73 1.25
CA LYS A 36 6.06 -6.09 2.18
C LYS A 36 6.31 -5.49 3.56
N THR A 37 7.53 -5.61 4.04
CA THR A 37 7.90 -5.05 5.33
C THR A 37 7.77 -3.54 5.33
N ILE A 38 8.22 -2.90 4.27
CA ILE A 38 8.16 -1.44 4.16
C ILE A 38 6.72 -0.95 4.15
N PHE A 39 5.84 -1.61 3.38
CA PHE A 39 4.45 -1.19 3.36
C PHE A 39 3.80 -1.35 4.73
N ALA A 40 4.15 -2.41 5.45
CA ALA A 40 3.62 -2.59 6.80
C ALA A 40 4.10 -1.47 7.71
N GLU A 41 5.37 -1.07 7.61
CA GLU A 41 5.90 0.04 8.39
C GLU A 41 5.16 1.34 8.10
N ILE A 42 4.92 1.60 6.82
CA ILE A 42 4.25 2.84 6.43
C ILE A 42 2.84 2.87 6.99
N CYS A 43 2.13 1.77 6.86
CA CYS A 43 0.75 1.72 7.33
C CYS A 43 0.69 1.88 8.85
N ASP A 44 1.61 1.25 9.55
CA ASP A 44 1.65 1.40 10.99
C ASP A 44 1.93 2.85 11.40
N ASP A 45 2.88 3.47 10.73
CA ASP A 45 3.26 4.85 11.03
C ASP A 45 2.14 5.84 10.73
N LYS A 46 1.40 5.60 9.65
CA LYS A 46 0.35 6.52 9.23
C LYS A 46 -1.02 6.14 9.77
N ASP A 47 -1.07 5.17 10.65
CA ASP A 47 -2.31 4.73 11.27
C ASP A 47 -3.31 4.25 10.24
N LEU A 48 -2.81 3.46 9.30
CA LEU A 48 -3.63 2.78 8.31
C LEU A 48 -3.67 1.31 8.64
N GLU A 49 -4.71 0.64 8.18
CA GLU A 49 -4.78 -0.81 8.31
C GLU A 49 -4.35 -1.44 7.01
N LEU A 50 -3.27 -2.21 7.03
CA LEU A 50 -2.86 -2.96 5.85
C LEU A 50 -3.61 -4.28 5.87
N VAL A 51 -4.70 -4.33 5.11
CA VAL A 51 -5.54 -5.51 5.09
C VAL A 51 -4.89 -6.61 4.27
N GLU A 52 -4.33 -6.22 3.13
CA GLU A 52 -3.74 -7.19 2.23
C GLU A 52 -2.67 -6.51 1.38
N VAL A 53 -1.58 -7.20 1.17
CA VAL A 53 -0.53 -6.74 0.27
C VAL A 53 -0.23 -7.89 -0.69
N GLU A 54 -0.33 -7.60 -1.97
CA GLU A 54 -0.07 -8.58 -3.00
C GLU A 54 0.91 -7.98 -3.98
N ILE A 55 2.06 -8.62 -4.11
CA ILE A 55 3.12 -8.08 -4.96
C ILE A 55 3.40 -9.11 -6.05
N MET A 56 3.05 -8.72 -7.26
CA MET A 56 3.34 -9.51 -8.45
C MET A 56 4.62 -8.96 -9.06
N PRO A 57 5.25 -9.71 -9.98
CA PRO A 57 6.53 -9.23 -10.50
C PRO A 57 6.52 -7.82 -11.06
N ASP A 58 5.40 -7.38 -11.63
CA ASP A 58 5.35 -6.08 -12.29
C ASP A 58 4.30 -5.13 -11.72
N HIS A 59 3.74 -5.45 -10.54
CA HIS A 59 2.81 -4.50 -9.94
C HIS A 59 2.61 -4.80 -8.46
N VAL A 60 2.14 -3.78 -7.76
CA VAL A 60 1.80 -3.87 -6.35
C VAL A 60 0.31 -3.63 -6.21
N HIS A 61 -0.34 -4.44 -5.42
CA HIS A 61 -1.76 -4.28 -5.10
C HIS A 61 -1.88 -4.26 -3.58
N LEU A 62 -2.40 -3.16 -3.06
CA LEU A 62 -2.60 -2.99 -1.63
C LEU A 62 -4.07 -2.79 -1.35
N PHE A 63 -4.53 -3.39 -0.27
CA PHE A 63 -5.89 -3.16 0.23
C PHE A 63 -5.72 -2.56 1.62
N VAL A 64 -6.11 -1.31 1.78
CA VAL A 64 -5.85 -0.58 3.03
C VAL A 64 -7.11 0.06 3.56
N GLY A 65 -7.21 0.08 4.89
CA GLY A 65 -8.26 0.79 5.57
C GLY A 65 -7.74 2.12 6.08
N SER A 66 -8.56 3.14 6.05
CA SER A 66 -8.15 4.49 6.41
C SER A 66 -9.27 5.25 7.09
N PRO A 67 -8.92 6.11 8.03
CA PRO A 67 -9.91 7.07 8.52
C PRO A 67 -10.44 7.94 7.39
N PRO A 68 -11.70 8.36 7.49
CA PRO A 68 -12.31 9.13 6.40
C PRO A 68 -11.60 10.45 6.10
N ARG A 69 -10.84 10.99 7.04
CA ARG A 69 -10.19 12.28 6.83
C ARG A 69 -9.08 12.24 5.79
N ASN A 70 -8.58 11.05 5.46
CA ASN A 70 -7.47 10.93 4.51
C ASN A 70 -8.03 10.80 3.10
N GLU A 71 -7.60 11.68 2.22
CA GLU A 71 -7.98 11.60 0.82
C GLU A 71 -7.24 10.46 0.14
N PRO A 72 -7.85 9.81 -0.86
CA PRO A 72 -7.17 8.71 -1.54
C PRO A 72 -5.82 9.07 -2.14
N SER A 73 -5.69 10.27 -2.71
CA SER A 73 -4.43 10.67 -3.30
C SER A 73 -3.34 10.78 -2.25
N LEU A 74 -3.68 11.16 -1.03
CA LEU A 74 -2.72 11.22 0.05
C LEU A 74 -2.22 9.81 0.40
N LEU A 75 -3.12 8.85 0.45
CA LEU A 75 -2.73 7.47 0.72
C LEU A 75 -1.75 6.96 -0.32
N VAL A 76 -2.05 7.23 -1.58
CA VAL A 76 -1.17 6.80 -2.67
C VAL A 76 0.19 7.48 -2.55
N ASN A 77 0.21 8.78 -2.27
CA ASN A 77 1.48 9.50 -2.13
C ASN A 77 2.32 8.93 -1.01
N TRP A 78 1.70 8.61 0.13
CA TRP A 78 2.43 7.98 1.22
C TRP A 78 3.02 6.65 0.79
N LEU A 79 2.18 5.79 0.23
CA LEU A 79 2.60 4.42 -0.07
C LEU A 79 3.65 4.38 -1.17
N LYS A 80 3.49 5.19 -2.20
CA LYS A 80 4.48 5.23 -3.28
C LYS A 80 5.74 5.97 -2.87
N GLY A 81 5.56 7.18 -2.35
CA GLY A 81 6.71 8.04 -2.07
C GLY A 81 7.59 7.51 -0.97
N ILE A 82 6.97 7.11 0.13
CA ILE A 82 7.76 6.66 1.27
C ILE A 82 8.38 5.30 0.98
N SER A 83 7.67 4.42 0.29
CA SER A 83 8.23 3.11 -0.01
C SER A 83 9.47 3.22 -0.88
N ALA A 84 9.44 4.08 -1.89
CA ALA A 84 10.61 4.27 -2.75
C ALA A 84 11.76 4.86 -1.93
N ARG A 85 11.46 5.85 -1.09
CA ARG A 85 12.49 6.49 -0.29
C ARG A 85 13.11 5.50 0.68
N TYR A 86 12.31 4.75 1.42
CA TYR A 86 12.83 3.78 2.37
C TYR A 86 13.64 2.70 1.67
N TYR A 87 13.12 2.17 0.58
CA TYR A 87 13.81 1.12 -0.14
C TYR A 87 15.17 1.61 -0.63
N ASN A 88 15.19 2.78 -1.23
CA ASN A 88 16.42 3.31 -1.82
C ASN A 88 17.44 3.75 -0.78
N GLN A 89 16.98 4.06 0.43
CA GLN A 89 17.89 4.37 1.52
C GLN A 89 18.52 3.11 2.10
N ARG A 90 17.82 2.00 2.04
CA ARG A 90 18.24 0.77 2.69
C ARG A 90 18.94 -0.21 1.78
N TYR A 91 18.66 -0.13 0.49
CA TYR A 91 19.15 -1.14 -0.46
C TYR A 91 19.74 -0.47 -1.69
N ASP A 92 20.67 -1.18 -2.34
CA ASP A 92 21.39 -0.63 -3.48
C ASP A 92 20.63 -0.80 -4.80
N ASP A 93 19.78 -1.81 -4.89
CA ASP A 93 19.02 -2.08 -6.11
C ASP A 93 17.79 -1.19 -6.11
N ARG A 94 17.97 0.04 -6.47
CA ARG A 94 16.99 1.09 -6.33
C ARG A 94 15.67 0.75 -7.02
N ILE A 95 14.60 1.30 -6.47
CA ILE A 95 13.26 1.11 -7.01
C ILE A 95 12.67 2.47 -7.38
N LYS A 96 11.85 2.46 -8.42
CA LYS A 96 11.18 3.67 -8.84
C LYS A 96 9.82 3.29 -9.40
N TRP A 97 8.78 3.99 -8.94
CA TRP A 97 7.43 3.74 -9.40
C TRP A 97 7.09 4.65 -10.57
N THR A 98 6.14 4.22 -11.40
CA THR A 98 5.62 5.14 -12.44
C THR A 98 4.82 6.23 -11.76
N ARG A 99 4.49 7.25 -12.53
CA ARG A 99 3.67 8.32 -11.99
C ARG A 99 2.22 7.93 -11.88
N SER A 100 1.78 7.00 -12.69
CA SER A 100 0.39 6.58 -12.68
C SER A 100 0.12 5.60 -11.55
N TYR A 101 -1.15 5.49 -11.22
CA TYR A 101 -1.61 4.55 -10.22
C TYR A 101 -3.12 4.39 -10.37
N TYR A 102 -3.64 3.36 -9.74
CA TYR A 102 -5.07 3.18 -9.62
C TYR A 102 -5.45 3.22 -8.14
N VAL A 103 -6.53 3.90 -7.80
CA VAL A 103 -7.09 3.83 -6.47
C VAL A 103 -8.60 3.76 -6.60
N GLY A 104 -9.18 2.75 -5.97
CA GLY A 104 -10.62 2.58 -5.98
C GLY A 104 -11.09 2.34 -4.57
N THR A 105 -12.25 2.88 -4.22
CA THR A 105 -12.78 2.73 -2.89
C THR A 105 -13.70 1.53 -2.83
N ALA A 106 -13.63 0.80 -1.72
CA ALA A 106 -14.59 -0.23 -1.41
C ALA A 106 -15.65 0.30 -0.45
N GLY A 107 -15.50 1.56 -0.05
CA GLY A 107 -16.43 2.17 0.88
C GLY A 107 -16.43 1.44 2.19
N SER A 108 -17.59 1.28 2.78
CA SER A 108 -17.75 0.56 4.04
C SER A 108 -18.14 -0.88 3.83
N VAL A 109 -18.05 -1.38 2.61
CA VAL A 109 -18.36 -2.78 2.30
C VAL A 109 -17.35 -3.65 3.02
N SER A 110 -17.82 -4.80 3.50
CA SER A 110 -16.95 -5.69 4.22
C SER A 110 -15.87 -6.26 3.31
N LYS A 111 -14.77 -6.67 3.93
CA LYS A 111 -13.72 -7.36 3.20
C LYS A 111 -14.24 -8.57 2.47
N ASP A 112 -15.14 -9.29 3.12
CA ASP A 112 -15.65 -10.52 2.54
C ASP A 112 -16.27 -10.27 1.18
N THR A 113 -17.02 -9.18 1.07
CA THR A 113 -17.62 -8.83 -0.20
C THR A 113 -16.58 -8.51 -1.24
N VAL A 114 -15.58 -7.76 -0.84
CA VAL A 114 -14.52 -7.34 -1.75
C VAL A 114 -13.72 -8.52 -2.25
N GLU A 115 -13.46 -9.48 -1.38
CA GLU A 115 -12.63 -10.60 -1.74
C GLU A 115 -13.30 -11.60 -2.65
N GLN A 116 -14.58 -11.49 -2.83
CA GLN A 116 -15.27 -12.35 -3.75
C GLN A 116 -15.08 -11.91 -5.17
#